data_3dbebfdcc27730736d4723ce47e78c8a
#
_entry.id   3dbebfdcc27730736d4723ce47e78c8a
#
_cell.length_a   1.000
_cell.length_b   1.000
_cell.length_c   1.000
_cell.angle_alpha   90.00
_cell.angle_beta   90.00
_cell.angle_gamma   90.00
#
_symmetry.space_group_name_H-M   'P 1'
#
loop_
_entity.id
_entity.type
_entity.pdbx_description
1 polymer ?
#
loop_
_entity_poly.entity_id
_entity_poly.type
_entity_poly.pdbx_seq_one_letter_code
_entity_poly.pdbx_strand_id
1 'polypeptide(L)'
;SDRALIRLDANQGWTPKQTVSAMRELEASGIRMEFVEQPVRGDDVEGMRYVTERVSTPVMADESTFGPKEVIDLIQMRGADIINIKLMKTGGISNAIKIADIASIYDVECMMGCMAETSIAVSAAAHVAIAKSNIITRVDLDPPSLVSKDPVVCGVRFDHAEISISDAPGLGIERIDDLVMMKFD
;
A
#
# COMPACT_ATOMS: atom_id res chain seq x y z
N SER A 1 -12.28 3.34 21.69
CA SER A 1 -12.19 1.90 21.95
C SER A 1 -10.72 1.51 22.03
N ASP A 2 -10.26 0.99 23.14
CA ASP A 2 -8.86 0.58 23.36
C ASP A 2 -8.43 -0.65 22.52
N ARG A 3 -9.29 -1.08 21.61
CA ARG A 3 -9.14 -2.33 20.84
C ARG A 3 -8.86 -2.15 19.35
N ALA A 4 -8.95 -0.93 18.82
CA ALA A 4 -8.72 -0.67 17.41
C ALA A 4 -7.67 0.42 17.23
N LEU A 5 -6.77 0.22 16.28
CA LEU A 5 -5.91 1.26 15.74
C LEU A 5 -6.62 1.90 14.54
N ILE A 6 -6.46 3.19 14.37
CA ILE A 6 -7.06 3.94 13.28
C ILE A 6 -5.99 4.19 12.22
N ARG A 7 -6.27 3.84 10.99
CA ARG A 7 -5.52 4.24 9.80
C ARG A 7 -6.21 5.45 9.21
N LEU A 8 -5.46 6.46 8.89
CA LEU A 8 -5.99 7.68 8.29
C LEU A 8 -5.31 7.88 6.94
N ASP A 9 -6.09 7.81 5.87
CA ASP A 9 -5.63 8.19 4.54
C ASP A 9 -6.16 9.58 4.21
N ALA A 10 -5.27 10.53 4.06
CA ALA A 10 -5.61 11.89 3.70
C ALA A 10 -5.61 12.13 2.19
N ASN A 11 -5.13 11.16 1.43
CA ASN A 11 -5.17 11.13 -0.04
C ASN A 11 -4.73 12.45 -0.67
N GLN A 12 -3.56 12.97 -0.25
CA GLN A 12 -2.98 14.23 -0.73
C GLN A 12 -3.80 15.49 -0.40
N GLY A 13 -4.77 15.40 0.52
CA GLY A 13 -5.77 16.45 0.76
C GLY A 13 -5.29 17.63 1.57
N TRP A 14 -4.11 17.55 2.19
CA TRP A 14 -3.64 18.58 3.11
C TRP A 14 -2.34 19.26 2.65
N THR A 15 -2.10 20.44 3.21
CA THR A 15 -0.76 21.04 3.19
C THR A 15 0.08 20.53 4.38
N PRO A 16 1.43 20.61 4.31
CA PRO A 16 2.27 20.14 5.41
C PRO A 16 1.93 20.76 6.77
N LYS A 17 1.57 22.03 6.80
CA LYS A 17 1.19 22.73 8.04
C LYS A 17 -0.16 22.28 8.58
N GLN A 18 -1.14 22.07 7.68
CA GLN A 18 -2.46 21.52 8.06
C GLN A 18 -2.30 20.11 8.63
N THR A 19 -1.48 19.28 7.99
CA THR A 19 -1.21 17.92 8.46
C THR A 19 -0.65 17.94 9.90
N VAL A 20 0.40 18.72 10.14
CA VAL A 20 1.02 18.78 11.46
C VAL A 20 0.03 19.29 12.51
N SER A 21 -0.81 20.30 12.19
CA SER A 21 -1.84 20.79 13.11
C SER A 21 -2.87 19.73 13.43
N ALA A 22 -3.45 19.11 12.42
CA ALA A 22 -4.47 18.07 12.58
C ALA A 22 -3.95 16.84 13.34
N MET A 23 -2.77 16.36 12.97
CA MET A 23 -2.17 15.20 13.63
C MET A 23 -1.88 15.47 15.11
N ARG A 24 -1.35 16.64 15.47
CA ARG A 24 -1.11 17.00 16.86
C ARG A 24 -2.40 17.10 17.68
N GLU A 25 -3.48 17.59 17.11
CA GLU A 25 -4.79 17.63 17.77
C GLU A 25 -5.33 16.21 18.01
N LEU A 26 -5.22 15.31 17.01
CA LEU A 26 -5.61 13.91 17.14
C LEU A 26 -4.77 13.17 18.19
N GLU A 27 -3.46 13.35 18.17
CA GLU A 27 -2.52 12.77 19.15
C GLU A 27 -2.83 13.28 20.57
N ALA A 28 -3.08 14.58 20.73
CA ALA A 28 -3.42 15.18 22.02
C ALA A 28 -4.79 14.72 22.55
N SER A 29 -5.71 14.34 21.68
CA SER A 29 -7.01 13.80 22.08
C SER A 29 -6.96 12.33 22.53
N GLY A 30 -5.79 11.70 22.48
CA GLY A 30 -5.59 10.30 22.87
C GLY A 30 -6.10 9.28 21.84
N ILE A 31 -6.38 9.71 20.61
CA ILE A 31 -6.72 8.80 19.52
C ILE A 31 -5.45 8.03 19.08
N ARG A 32 -5.52 6.69 19.13
CA ARG A 32 -4.42 5.84 18.72
C ARG A 32 -4.45 5.66 17.21
N MET A 33 -3.55 6.36 16.54
CA MET A 33 -3.35 6.25 15.10
C MET A 33 -2.26 5.19 14.83
N GLU A 34 -2.49 4.30 13.86
CA GLU A 34 -1.46 3.38 13.38
C GLU A 34 -0.49 4.12 12.44
N PHE A 35 -1.05 4.89 11.52
CA PHE A 35 -0.31 5.77 10.62
C PHE A 35 -1.24 6.82 10.00
N VAL A 36 -0.64 7.84 9.38
CA VAL A 36 -1.28 8.74 8.42
C VAL A 36 -0.68 8.49 7.04
N GLU A 37 -1.54 8.18 6.04
CA GLU A 37 -1.14 7.90 4.67
C GLU A 37 -1.26 9.14 3.80
N GLN A 38 -0.24 9.38 2.99
CA GLN A 38 -0.08 10.43 1.98
C GLN A 38 -0.80 11.74 2.31
N PRO A 39 -0.42 12.41 3.38
CA PRO A 39 -1.12 13.60 3.83
C PRO A 39 -0.98 14.80 2.89
N VAL A 40 0.12 14.89 2.16
CA VAL A 40 0.43 15.98 1.23
C VAL A 40 0.56 15.48 -0.20
N ARG A 41 0.64 16.37 -1.17
CA ARG A 41 0.79 16.01 -2.60
C ARG A 41 1.95 15.03 -2.80
N GLY A 42 1.75 14.06 -3.70
CA GLY A 42 2.74 13.02 -4.00
C GLY A 42 4.08 13.56 -4.53
N ASP A 43 4.07 14.73 -5.17
CA ASP A 43 5.27 15.42 -5.66
C ASP A 43 5.94 16.33 -4.61
N ASP A 44 5.33 16.52 -3.43
CA ASP A 44 5.85 17.35 -2.32
C ASP A 44 6.65 16.50 -1.32
N VAL A 45 7.81 15.99 -1.76
CA VAL A 45 8.69 15.15 -0.93
C VAL A 45 9.24 15.92 0.28
N GLU A 46 9.52 17.20 0.13
CA GLU A 46 9.93 18.07 1.25
C GLU A 46 8.78 18.28 2.25
N GLY A 47 7.55 18.36 1.77
CA GLY A 47 6.36 18.39 2.61
C GLY A 47 6.14 17.10 3.38
N MET A 48 6.37 15.94 2.75
CA MET A 48 6.37 14.64 3.42
C MET A 48 7.39 14.62 4.56
N ARG A 49 8.64 14.99 4.27
CA ARG A 49 9.69 15.10 5.29
C ARG A 49 9.31 16.07 6.42
N TYR A 50 8.79 17.25 6.07
CA TYR A 50 8.37 18.24 7.06
C TYR A 50 7.34 17.67 8.03
N VAL A 51 6.40 16.85 7.56
CA VAL A 51 5.40 16.18 8.38
C VAL A 51 6.05 15.12 9.25
N THR A 52 6.79 14.18 8.64
CA THR A 52 7.42 13.04 9.31
C THR A 52 8.31 13.48 10.49
N GLU A 53 9.04 14.59 10.34
CA GLU A 53 9.86 15.14 11.42
C GLU A 53 9.06 15.78 12.58
N ARG A 54 7.74 16.01 12.44
CA ARG A 54 6.97 16.87 13.36
C ARG A 54 5.74 16.24 13.98
N VAL A 55 5.40 15.03 13.58
CA VAL A 55 4.31 14.24 14.15
C VAL A 55 4.87 12.99 14.82
N SER A 56 4.16 12.43 15.80
CA SER A 56 4.57 11.19 16.47
C SER A 56 3.98 9.96 15.78
N THR A 57 2.87 10.15 15.08
CA THR A 57 2.20 9.10 14.29
C THR A 57 3.05 8.77 13.06
N PRO A 58 3.33 7.49 12.76
CA PRO A 58 4.04 7.10 11.55
C PRO A 58 3.40 7.67 10.28
N VAL A 59 4.23 8.13 9.36
CA VAL A 59 3.81 8.68 8.07
C VAL A 59 4.07 7.66 6.98
N MET A 60 3.01 7.31 6.23
CA MET A 60 3.09 6.40 5.10
C MET A 60 3.09 7.16 3.78
N ALA A 61 3.95 6.74 2.86
CA ALA A 61 3.98 7.25 1.49
C ALA A 61 3.27 6.29 0.54
N ASP A 62 2.32 6.82 -0.23
CA ASP A 62 1.62 6.13 -1.31
C ASP A 62 1.92 6.79 -2.66
N GLU A 63 1.34 7.93 -2.98
CA GLU A 63 1.52 8.60 -4.26
C GLU A 63 2.89 9.25 -4.44
N SER A 64 3.72 9.25 -3.41
CA SER A 64 5.13 9.64 -3.53
C SER A 64 6.05 8.49 -3.96
N THR A 65 5.52 7.26 -4.19
CA THR A 65 6.32 6.04 -4.44
C THR A 65 5.81 5.24 -5.63
N PHE A 66 6.23 5.61 -6.84
CA PHE A 66 5.88 4.88 -8.07
C PHE A 66 6.91 3.83 -8.48
N GLY A 67 8.13 3.95 -8.04
CA GLY A 67 9.19 3.01 -8.40
C GLY A 67 10.34 2.97 -7.41
N PRO A 68 11.32 2.07 -7.64
CA PRO A 68 12.47 1.91 -6.74
C PRO A 68 13.28 3.18 -6.53
N LYS A 69 13.37 4.06 -7.55
CA LYS A 69 14.15 5.29 -7.45
C LYS A 69 13.51 6.29 -6.48
N GLU A 70 12.21 6.54 -6.65
CA GLU A 70 11.46 7.44 -5.78
C GLU A 70 11.49 6.96 -4.32
N VAL A 71 11.43 5.63 -4.11
CA VAL A 71 11.55 5.04 -2.77
C VAL A 71 12.92 5.29 -2.14
N ILE A 72 14.02 5.13 -2.91
CA ILE A 72 15.37 5.44 -2.42
C ILE A 72 15.45 6.93 -2.02
N ASP A 73 15.02 7.82 -2.91
CA ASP A 73 15.09 9.27 -2.70
C ASP A 73 14.28 9.64 -1.43
N LEU A 74 13.08 9.11 -1.28
CA LEU A 74 12.20 9.38 -0.13
C LEU A 74 12.78 8.86 1.19
N ILE A 75 13.31 7.64 1.21
CA ILE A 75 13.93 7.04 2.41
C ILE A 75 15.17 7.85 2.82
N GLN A 76 16.05 8.20 1.87
CA GLN A 76 17.25 9.00 2.15
C GLN A 76 16.92 10.38 2.71
N MET A 77 15.80 10.97 2.29
CA MET A 77 15.30 12.23 2.80
C MET A 77 14.53 12.09 4.13
N ARG A 78 14.29 10.87 4.61
CA ARG A 78 13.42 10.59 5.77
C ARG A 78 12.01 11.17 5.58
N GLY A 79 11.49 11.02 4.36
CA GLY A 79 10.20 11.57 3.98
C GLY A 79 9.01 10.68 4.36
N ALA A 80 9.25 9.45 4.82
CA ALA A 80 8.20 8.54 5.31
C ALA A 80 8.80 7.49 6.23
N ASP A 81 7.96 6.93 7.10
CA ASP A 81 8.26 5.82 8.00
C ASP A 81 7.82 4.47 7.41
N ILE A 82 6.84 4.49 6.50
CA ILE A 82 6.25 3.31 5.88
C ILE A 82 6.05 3.56 4.38
N ILE A 83 6.27 2.53 3.56
CA ILE A 83 6.06 2.58 2.10
C ILE A 83 4.85 1.74 1.72
N ASN A 84 3.87 2.33 1.05
CA ASN A 84 2.75 1.59 0.47
C ASN A 84 3.09 1.11 -0.95
N ILE A 85 3.24 -0.20 -1.11
CA ILE A 85 3.53 -0.88 -2.38
C ILE A 85 2.20 -1.28 -3.02
N LYS A 86 1.90 -0.76 -4.21
CA LYS A 86 0.75 -1.19 -5.04
C LYS A 86 1.29 -1.66 -6.40
N LEU A 87 0.94 -2.87 -6.83
CA LEU A 87 1.48 -3.44 -8.07
C LEU A 87 1.21 -2.57 -9.29
N MET A 88 0.04 -1.95 -9.35
CA MET A 88 -0.35 -1.05 -10.43
C MET A 88 0.53 0.21 -10.49
N LYS A 89 0.89 0.79 -9.34
CA LYS A 89 1.79 1.95 -9.28
C LYS A 89 3.22 1.57 -9.67
N THR A 90 3.70 0.46 -9.15
CA THR A 90 5.12 0.06 -9.28
C THR A 90 5.43 -0.57 -10.64
N GLY A 91 4.43 -0.85 -11.45
CA GLY A 91 4.60 -1.53 -12.74
C GLY A 91 4.82 -3.03 -12.61
N GLY A 92 4.28 -3.65 -11.54
CA GLY A 92 4.21 -5.10 -11.38
C GLY A 92 5.13 -5.69 -10.31
N ILE A 93 5.14 -7.01 -10.25
CA ILE A 93 5.78 -7.82 -9.21
C ILE A 93 7.28 -7.53 -9.07
N SER A 94 8.01 -7.45 -10.18
CA SER A 94 9.47 -7.30 -10.15
C SER A 94 9.92 -6.01 -9.46
N ASN A 95 9.23 -4.90 -9.71
CA ASN A 95 9.54 -3.64 -9.04
C ASN A 95 9.04 -3.63 -7.59
N ALA A 96 7.88 -4.22 -7.31
CA ALA A 96 7.38 -4.37 -5.94
C ALA A 96 8.40 -5.13 -5.05
N ILE A 97 8.97 -6.22 -5.55
CA ILE A 97 10.03 -6.96 -4.86
C ILE A 97 11.27 -6.10 -4.64
N LYS A 98 11.72 -5.36 -5.66
CA LYS A 98 12.88 -4.44 -5.52
C LYS A 98 12.63 -3.38 -4.46
N ILE A 99 11.41 -2.80 -4.42
CA ILE A 99 11.04 -1.81 -3.40
C ILE A 99 11.10 -2.43 -2.01
N ALA A 100 10.52 -3.62 -1.82
CA ALA A 100 10.56 -4.33 -0.56
C ALA A 100 12.01 -4.66 -0.12
N ASP A 101 12.89 -5.05 -1.06
CA ASP A 101 14.30 -5.31 -0.78
C ASP A 101 15.05 -4.02 -0.40
N ILE A 102 14.81 -2.91 -1.09
CA ILE A 102 15.37 -1.61 -0.75
C ILE A 102 14.91 -1.18 0.64
N ALA A 103 13.61 -1.21 0.91
CA ALA A 103 13.04 -0.86 2.21
C ALA A 103 13.65 -1.71 3.33
N SER A 104 13.83 -3.01 3.10
CA SER A 104 14.48 -3.93 4.04
C SER A 104 15.94 -3.55 4.35
N ILE A 105 16.70 -3.04 3.38
CA ILE A 105 18.10 -2.59 3.60
C ILE A 105 18.16 -1.36 4.52
N TYR A 106 17.11 -0.52 4.50
CA TYR A 106 17.03 0.69 5.29
C TYR A 106 16.17 0.54 6.55
N ASP A 107 15.68 -0.66 6.87
CA ASP A 107 14.77 -0.94 7.99
C ASP A 107 13.48 -0.10 7.96
N VAL A 108 12.95 0.17 6.76
CA VAL A 108 11.69 0.88 6.54
C VAL A 108 10.59 -0.13 6.22
N GLU A 109 9.57 -0.19 7.06
CA GLU A 109 8.45 -1.12 6.87
C GLU A 109 7.63 -0.80 5.61
N CYS A 110 6.97 -1.83 5.09
CA CYS A 110 6.08 -1.69 3.94
C CYS A 110 4.66 -2.16 4.27
N MET A 111 3.70 -1.61 3.54
CA MET A 111 2.36 -2.14 3.38
C MET A 111 2.19 -2.63 1.94
N MET A 112 1.48 -3.73 1.75
CA MET A 112 0.98 -4.11 0.43
C MET A 112 -0.45 -3.59 0.29
N GLY A 113 -0.62 -2.60 -0.57
CA GLY A 113 -1.93 -2.05 -0.94
C GLY A 113 -2.37 -2.47 -2.35
N CYS A 114 -3.56 -2.01 -2.75
CA CYS A 114 -4.08 -2.18 -4.10
C CYS A 114 -4.81 -0.93 -4.58
N MET A 115 -5.19 -0.94 -5.84
CA MET A 115 -6.19 -0.05 -6.43
C MET A 115 -7.52 -0.81 -6.52
N ALA A 116 -8.53 -0.28 -7.20
CA ALA A 116 -9.73 -1.06 -7.56
C ALA A 116 -9.34 -2.09 -8.64
N GLU A 117 -9.07 -3.33 -8.22
CA GLU A 117 -8.44 -4.36 -9.02
C GLU A 117 -9.27 -5.66 -9.03
N THR A 118 -9.05 -6.51 -10.02
CA THR A 118 -9.61 -7.86 -10.07
C THR A 118 -8.77 -8.83 -9.23
N SER A 119 -9.29 -10.02 -8.97
CA SER A 119 -8.57 -11.10 -8.27
C SER A 119 -7.22 -11.46 -8.90
N ILE A 120 -6.95 -11.13 -10.17
CA ILE A 120 -5.63 -11.37 -10.78
C ILE A 120 -4.56 -10.56 -10.04
N ALA A 121 -4.76 -9.26 -9.95
CA ALA A 121 -3.77 -8.37 -9.34
C ALA A 121 -3.72 -8.56 -7.82
N VAL A 122 -4.87 -8.74 -7.17
CA VAL A 122 -4.92 -8.99 -5.72
C VAL A 122 -4.24 -10.32 -5.35
N SER A 123 -4.42 -11.38 -6.14
CA SER A 123 -3.69 -12.65 -5.94
C SER A 123 -2.18 -12.44 -6.06
N ALA A 124 -1.73 -11.71 -7.09
CA ALA A 124 -0.32 -11.43 -7.27
C ALA A 124 0.25 -10.60 -6.10
N ALA A 125 -0.49 -9.59 -5.62
CA ALA A 125 -0.11 -8.77 -4.46
C ALA A 125 0.00 -9.61 -3.19
N ALA A 126 -0.97 -10.51 -2.93
CA ALA A 126 -0.93 -11.42 -1.79
C ALA A 126 0.31 -12.34 -1.82
N HIS A 127 0.66 -12.88 -2.98
CA HIS A 127 1.90 -13.67 -3.13
C HIS A 127 3.15 -12.86 -2.81
N VAL A 128 3.25 -11.61 -3.25
CA VAL A 128 4.38 -10.73 -2.94
C VAL A 128 4.42 -10.41 -1.44
N ALA A 129 3.28 -10.10 -0.84
CA ALA A 129 3.19 -9.81 0.59
C ALA A 129 3.67 -11.00 1.44
N ILE A 130 3.25 -12.22 1.11
CA ILE A 130 3.69 -13.44 1.80
C ILE A 130 5.19 -13.67 1.60
N ALA A 131 5.68 -13.55 0.36
CA ALA A 131 7.09 -13.79 0.03
C ALA A 131 8.04 -12.77 0.69
N LYS A 132 7.56 -11.57 1.02
CA LYS A 132 8.31 -10.48 1.64
C LYS A 132 7.77 -10.11 3.03
N SER A 133 7.17 -11.06 3.74
CA SER A 133 6.55 -10.85 5.06
C SER A 133 7.52 -10.39 6.16
N ASN A 134 8.83 -10.47 5.91
CA ASN A 134 9.84 -9.91 6.79
C ASN A 134 9.86 -8.38 6.81
N ILE A 135 9.35 -7.72 5.77
CA ILE A 135 9.34 -6.26 5.63
C ILE A 135 7.95 -5.70 5.28
N ILE A 136 7.13 -6.46 4.55
CA ILE A 136 5.73 -6.12 4.32
C ILE A 136 4.93 -6.61 5.53
N THR A 137 4.80 -5.73 6.51
CA THR A 137 4.19 -6.03 7.82
C THR A 137 2.71 -5.71 7.87
N ARG A 138 2.21 -5.02 6.85
CA ARG A 138 0.80 -4.59 6.73
C ARG A 138 0.25 -4.95 5.36
N VAL A 139 -1.04 -5.23 5.34
CA VAL A 139 -1.79 -5.51 4.12
C VAL A 139 -3.07 -4.69 4.13
N ASP A 140 -3.38 -4.08 2.98
CA ASP A 140 -4.63 -3.37 2.72
C ASP A 140 -5.05 -3.68 1.28
N LEU A 141 -5.60 -4.89 1.12
CA LEU A 141 -6.03 -5.44 -0.16
C LEU A 141 -7.55 -5.55 -0.13
N ASP A 142 -8.19 -4.76 -0.96
CA ASP A 142 -9.63 -4.78 -1.10
C ASP A 142 -10.12 -6.05 -1.80
N PRO A 143 -11.27 -6.60 -1.37
CA PRO A 143 -11.86 -7.73 -2.05
C PRO A 143 -12.37 -7.31 -3.44
N PRO A 144 -12.32 -8.22 -4.41
CA PRO A 144 -12.87 -7.96 -5.75
C PRO A 144 -14.36 -7.62 -5.79
N SER A 145 -15.05 -7.75 -4.66
CA SER A 145 -16.46 -7.33 -4.51
C SER A 145 -16.69 -5.82 -4.66
N LEU A 146 -15.62 -5.02 -4.66
CA LEU A 146 -15.70 -3.59 -4.99
C LEU A 146 -15.93 -3.33 -6.49
N VAL A 147 -15.65 -4.32 -7.34
CA VAL A 147 -16.01 -4.26 -8.76
C VAL A 147 -17.39 -4.92 -8.98
N SER A 148 -18.13 -4.48 -9.99
CA SER A 148 -19.47 -4.99 -10.27
C SER A 148 -19.48 -6.49 -10.64
N LYS A 149 -18.39 -6.99 -11.19
CA LYS A 149 -18.16 -8.39 -11.52
C LYS A 149 -16.66 -8.67 -11.59
N ASP A 150 -16.19 -9.62 -10.81
CA ASP A 150 -14.85 -10.15 -10.98
C ASP A 150 -14.90 -11.30 -12.01
N PRO A 151 -14.17 -11.21 -13.13
CA PRO A 151 -14.17 -12.27 -14.15
C PRO A 151 -13.34 -13.49 -13.74
N VAL A 152 -12.67 -13.46 -12.60
CA VAL A 152 -11.68 -14.46 -12.18
C VAL A 152 -12.34 -15.56 -11.37
N VAL A 153 -12.04 -16.82 -11.72
CA VAL A 153 -12.47 -17.99 -10.97
C VAL A 153 -11.28 -18.55 -10.20
N CYS A 154 -11.44 -18.68 -8.89
CA CYS A 154 -10.39 -19.02 -7.93
C CYS A 154 -9.34 -17.90 -7.73
N GLY A 155 -8.14 -18.23 -7.26
CA GLY A 155 -7.14 -17.26 -6.87
C GLY A 155 -7.22 -16.95 -5.38
N VAL A 156 -7.04 -15.68 -5.04
CA VAL A 156 -7.12 -15.19 -3.65
C VAL A 156 -8.51 -15.40 -3.06
N ARG A 157 -8.57 -15.73 -1.77
CA ARG A 157 -9.83 -15.90 -1.03
C ARG A 157 -9.87 -14.93 0.14
N PHE A 158 -11.04 -14.36 0.36
CA PHE A 158 -11.34 -13.50 1.50
C PHE A 158 -12.32 -14.20 2.42
N ASP A 159 -11.94 -14.31 3.69
CA ASP A 159 -12.83 -14.74 4.77
C ASP A 159 -12.80 -13.65 5.86
N HIS A 160 -13.77 -12.76 5.83
CA HIS A 160 -13.79 -11.53 6.63
C HIS A 160 -12.51 -10.70 6.43
N ALA A 161 -11.69 -10.59 7.47
CA ALA A 161 -10.41 -9.85 7.42
C ALA A 161 -9.21 -10.75 7.05
N GLU A 162 -9.43 -12.04 6.80
CA GLU A 162 -8.37 -12.95 6.42
C GLU A 162 -8.28 -13.08 4.90
N ILE A 163 -7.05 -13.02 4.40
CA ILE A 163 -6.73 -13.20 2.99
C ILE A 163 -5.85 -14.43 2.87
N SER A 164 -6.26 -15.38 2.04
CA SER A 164 -5.53 -16.61 1.80
C SER A 164 -5.31 -16.89 0.33
N ILE A 165 -4.21 -17.58 0.03
CA ILE A 165 -3.90 -18.13 -1.29
C ILE A 165 -3.92 -19.64 -1.22
N SER A 166 -4.13 -20.30 -2.39
CA SER A 166 -4.11 -21.75 -2.48
C SER A 166 -2.72 -22.28 -2.82
N ASP A 167 -2.51 -23.59 -2.65
CA ASP A 167 -1.30 -24.29 -3.11
C ASP A 167 -1.34 -24.63 -4.62
N ALA A 168 -2.33 -24.14 -5.35
CA ALA A 168 -2.42 -24.36 -6.80
C ALA A 168 -1.30 -23.60 -7.53
N PRO A 169 -0.85 -24.10 -8.70
CA PRO A 169 0.20 -23.45 -9.47
C PRO A 169 -0.10 -22.01 -9.86
N GLY A 170 0.94 -21.18 -9.95
CA GLY A 170 0.84 -19.78 -10.36
C GLY A 170 0.08 -18.95 -9.35
N LEU A 171 -0.91 -18.19 -9.78
CA LEU A 171 -1.77 -17.36 -8.92
C LEU A 171 -2.99 -18.14 -8.36
N GLY A 172 -3.08 -19.45 -8.59
CA GLY A 172 -4.22 -20.25 -8.20
C GLY A 172 -5.50 -19.97 -9.00
N ILE A 173 -5.40 -19.31 -10.14
CA ILE A 173 -6.51 -18.96 -11.01
C ILE A 173 -6.81 -20.14 -11.94
N GLU A 174 -8.05 -20.61 -11.94
CA GLU A 174 -8.48 -21.70 -12.83
C GLU A 174 -8.84 -21.21 -14.24
N ARG A 175 -9.57 -20.09 -14.30
CA ARG A 175 -9.96 -19.46 -15.56
C ARG A 175 -10.33 -18.00 -15.37
N ILE A 176 -10.40 -17.30 -16.47
CA ILE A 176 -10.88 -15.91 -16.53
C ILE A 176 -12.01 -15.88 -17.54
N ASP A 177 -13.20 -15.48 -17.09
CA ASP A 177 -14.40 -15.37 -17.92
C ASP A 177 -14.41 -14.06 -18.71
N ASP A 178 -15.21 -13.98 -19.75
CA ASP A 178 -15.46 -12.77 -20.55
C ASP A 178 -14.22 -12.13 -21.20
N LEU A 179 -13.17 -12.92 -21.46
CA LEU A 179 -11.98 -12.42 -22.16
C LEU A 179 -12.31 -12.06 -23.61
N VAL A 180 -11.97 -10.84 -23.99
CA VAL A 180 -12.05 -10.38 -25.38
C VAL A 180 -10.63 -10.29 -25.96
N MET A 181 -10.40 -11.03 -27.06
CA MET A 181 -9.11 -10.97 -27.76
C MET A 181 -8.95 -9.60 -28.43
N MET A 182 -7.97 -8.83 -27.96
CA MET A 182 -7.58 -7.62 -28.64
C MET A 182 -6.73 -7.97 -29.86
N LYS A 183 -7.12 -7.46 -31.03
CA LYS A 183 -6.26 -7.47 -32.21
C LYS A 183 -5.42 -6.20 -32.17
N PHE A 184 -4.12 -6.37 -32.19
CA PHE A 184 -3.17 -5.28 -32.39
C PHE A 184 -2.88 -5.24 -33.88
N ASP A 185 -3.24 -4.15 -34.56
CA ASP A 185 -2.90 -3.88 -35.94
C ASP A 185 -1.42 -3.48 -36.07
#